data_f42ac75e1d1b912b0b5de2d70ed545c9
#
_entry.id   f42ac75e1d1b912b0b5de2d70ed545c9
#
_cell.length_a   1.000
_cell.length_b   1.000
_cell.length_c   1.000
_cell.angle_alpha   90.00
_cell.angle_beta   90.00
_cell.angle_gamma   90.00
#
_symmetry.space_group_name_H-M   'P 1'
#
loop_
_entity.id
_entity.type
_entity.pdbx_description
1 polymer ?
#
loop_
_entity_poly.entity_id
_entity_poly.type
_entity_poly.pdbx_seq_one_letter_code
_entity_poly.pdbx_strand_id
1 'polypeptide(L)'
;MARVQCVLLAVLLALAACSAETCTEPVIVPSYYTTSDAVISSEVVFIVEISLSCTNGAQNVALYADVNGKQFPVTRGQDVGRYQVSWSLEHKNARSGTYEVKFFDEESYSLLRKAQRNNEDISSIQPLFTVNVDHRVSLSLCFILGILVKNKLLQHIFAIFNSICIM
;
A
#
# COMPACT_ATOMS: atom_id res chain seq x y z
N MET A 1 38.98 23.38 -34.33
CA MET A 1 37.64 23.82 -33.90
C MET A 1 36.53 22.83 -34.26
N ALA A 2 36.48 22.28 -35.49
CA ALA A 2 35.45 21.30 -35.89
C ALA A 2 35.40 20.02 -35.04
N ARG A 3 36.53 19.49 -34.58
CA ARG A 3 36.57 18.28 -33.74
C ARG A 3 35.98 18.49 -32.35
N VAL A 4 36.18 19.66 -31.73
CA VAL A 4 35.61 19.99 -30.43
C VAL A 4 34.10 20.18 -30.54
N GLN A 5 33.64 20.74 -31.65
CA GLN A 5 32.23 20.97 -31.91
C GLN A 5 31.46 19.65 -32.14
N CYS A 6 32.07 18.66 -32.82
CA CYS A 6 31.51 17.31 -32.97
C CYS A 6 31.42 16.55 -31.63
N VAL A 7 32.43 16.69 -30.78
CA VAL A 7 32.43 16.04 -29.44
C VAL A 7 31.34 16.64 -28.54
N LEU A 8 31.19 17.97 -28.52
CA LEU A 8 30.13 18.66 -27.80
C LEU A 8 28.72 18.25 -28.29
N LEU A 9 28.52 18.14 -29.58
CA LEU A 9 27.26 17.69 -30.16
C LEU A 9 26.95 16.23 -29.78
N ALA A 10 27.96 15.34 -29.81
CA ALA A 10 27.80 13.95 -29.42
C ALA A 10 27.46 13.79 -27.93
N VAL A 11 28.06 14.60 -27.05
CA VAL A 11 27.76 14.62 -25.62
C VAL A 11 26.34 15.16 -25.35
N LEU A 12 25.92 16.21 -26.08
CA LEU A 12 24.54 16.74 -25.98
C LEU A 12 23.49 15.72 -26.46
N LEU A 13 23.78 14.98 -27.54
CA LEU A 13 22.89 13.90 -28.03
C LEU A 13 22.82 12.70 -27.03
N ALA A 14 23.92 12.37 -26.37
CA ALA A 14 23.96 11.31 -25.36
C ALA A 14 23.17 11.67 -24.08
N LEU A 15 23.09 12.95 -23.72
CA LEU A 15 22.33 13.44 -22.57
C LEU A 15 20.80 13.44 -22.82
N ALA A 16 20.36 13.43 -24.08
CA ALA A 16 18.94 13.44 -24.44
C ALA A 16 18.25 12.06 -24.32
N ALA A 17 19.00 10.99 -24.06
CA ALA A 17 18.49 9.62 -24.02
C ALA A 17 18.01 9.15 -22.64
N CYS A 18 17.93 10.03 -21.64
CA CYS A 18 17.40 9.68 -20.31
C CYS A 18 15.90 9.98 -20.26
N SER A 19 15.09 9.30 -21.09
CA SER A 19 13.64 9.30 -20.95
C SER A 19 13.24 8.26 -19.90
N ALA A 20 12.46 8.68 -18.90
CA ALA A 20 11.81 7.74 -18.00
C ALA A 20 10.85 6.87 -18.84
N GLU A 21 11.06 5.56 -18.82
CA GLU A 21 10.17 4.64 -19.51
C GLU A 21 8.85 4.59 -18.72
N THR A 22 7.76 5.04 -19.36
CA THR A 22 6.42 4.86 -18.86
C THR A 22 5.94 3.44 -19.13
N CYS A 23 5.24 2.83 -18.16
CA CYS A 23 4.67 1.50 -18.32
C CYS A 23 3.37 1.58 -19.14
N THR A 24 3.34 0.90 -20.28
CA THR A 24 2.10 0.75 -21.05
C THR A 24 1.45 -0.58 -20.75
N GLU A 25 0.13 -0.56 -20.55
CA GLU A 25 -0.71 -1.73 -20.22
C GLU A 25 -0.11 -2.58 -19.08
N PRO A 26 -0.13 -2.08 -17.83
CA PRO A 26 0.43 -2.79 -16.70
C PRO A 26 -0.36 -4.07 -16.40
N VAL A 27 0.31 -5.20 -16.40
CA VAL A 27 -0.20 -6.48 -15.90
C VAL A 27 0.32 -6.67 -14.49
N ILE A 28 -0.60 -6.74 -13.52
CA ILE A 28 -0.25 -6.84 -12.10
C ILE A 28 -0.71 -8.15 -11.49
N VAL A 29 0.13 -8.71 -10.61
CA VAL A 29 -0.25 -9.80 -9.71
C VAL A 29 -0.06 -9.29 -8.28
N PRO A 30 -1.15 -8.84 -7.62
CA PRO A 30 -1.07 -8.33 -6.26
C PRO A 30 -1.09 -9.46 -5.23
N SER A 31 -0.37 -9.27 -4.15
CA SER A 31 -0.43 -10.05 -2.91
C SER A 31 -0.43 -9.08 -1.74
N TYR A 32 -1.24 -9.34 -0.72
CA TYR A 32 -1.28 -8.46 0.43
C TYR A 32 -1.38 -9.22 1.74
N TYR A 33 -0.87 -8.60 2.79
CA TYR A 33 -0.95 -9.07 4.16
C TYR A 33 -1.42 -7.93 5.07
N THR A 34 -2.32 -8.25 5.99
CA THR A 34 -2.75 -7.32 7.04
C THR A 34 -2.66 -8.01 8.39
N THR A 35 -2.18 -7.31 9.41
CA THR A 35 -2.20 -7.82 10.79
C THR A 35 -3.63 -7.89 11.30
N SER A 36 -4.10 -9.09 11.63
CA SER A 36 -5.45 -9.32 12.16
C SER A 36 -5.51 -9.39 13.68
N ASP A 37 -4.36 -9.42 14.37
CA ASP A 37 -4.25 -9.64 15.79
C ASP A 37 -4.27 -8.32 16.58
N ALA A 38 -5.45 -7.98 17.11
CA ALA A 38 -5.69 -6.77 17.89
C ALA A 38 -5.22 -6.87 19.36
N VAL A 39 -4.76 -8.04 19.82
CA VAL A 39 -4.46 -8.27 21.23
C VAL A 39 -3.02 -7.94 21.58
N ILE A 40 -2.10 -8.14 20.66
CA ILE A 40 -0.65 -8.05 20.90
C ILE A 40 -0.03 -6.81 20.27
N SER A 41 -0.59 -6.33 19.18
CA SER A 41 -0.04 -5.21 18.41
C SER A 41 -0.74 -3.89 18.72
N SER A 42 0.00 -2.82 18.92
CA SER A 42 -0.54 -1.46 19.09
C SER A 42 -1.06 -0.86 17.78
N GLU A 43 -0.61 -1.38 16.64
CA GLU A 43 -0.93 -0.91 15.31
C GLU A 43 -1.24 -2.08 14.36
N VAL A 44 -2.10 -1.83 13.40
CA VAL A 44 -2.35 -2.73 12.27
C VAL A 44 -1.38 -2.37 11.16
N VAL A 45 -0.60 -3.33 10.72
CA VAL A 45 0.34 -3.19 9.61
C VAL A 45 -0.30 -3.77 8.34
N PHE A 46 -0.19 -3.03 7.26
CA PHE A 46 -0.58 -3.40 5.92
C PHE A 46 0.66 -3.51 5.06
N ILE A 47 0.78 -4.60 4.33
CA ILE A 47 1.86 -4.85 3.36
C ILE A 47 1.20 -5.26 2.06
N VAL A 48 1.53 -4.58 0.98
CA VAL A 48 1.08 -4.92 -0.38
C VAL A 48 2.30 -5.16 -1.24
N GLU A 49 2.39 -6.34 -1.80
CA GLU A 49 3.41 -6.73 -2.78
C GLU A 49 2.78 -6.83 -4.16
N ILE A 50 3.48 -6.37 -5.16
CA ILE A 50 3.01 -6.35 -6.53
C ILE A 50 4.10 -6.89 -7.43
N SER A 51 3.74 -7.84 -8.30
CA SER A 51 4.54 -8.19 -9.45
C SER A 51 3.98 -7.42 -10.64
N LEU A 52 4.76 -6.49 -11.19
CA LEU A 52 4.40 -5.65 -12.34
C LEU A 52 5.14 -6.11 -13.58
N SER A 53 4.39 -6.31 -14.65
CA SER A 53 4.92 -6.54 -16.00
C SER A 53 4.29 -5.52 -16.94
N CYS A 54 5.11 -4.82 -17.71
CA CYS A 54 4.66 -3.85 -18.71
C CYS A 54 4.72 -4.46 -20.10
N THR A 55 3.69 -4.26 -20.92
CA THR A 55 3.65 -4.80 -22.31
C THR A 55 4.79 -4.27 -23.17
N ASN A 56 5.24 -3.03 -22.93
CA ASN A 56 6.40 -2.43 -23.61
C ASN A 56 7.75 -2.92 -23.06
N GLY A 57 7.78 -3.86 -22.10
CA GLY A 57 9.00 -4.36 -21.49
C GLY A 57 9.71 -3.37 -20.58
N ALA A 58 9.07 -2.24 -20.23
CA ALA A 58 9.64 -1.26 -19.32
C ALA A 58 9.97 -1.90 -17.98
N GLN A 59 11.19 -1.72 -17.51
CA GLN A 59 11.69 -2.19 -16.23
C GLN A 59 12.04 -0.99 -15.35
N ASN A 60 12.04 -1.22 -14.05
CA ASN A 60 12.42 -0.17 -13.08
C ASN A 60 11.54 1.08 -13.07
N VAL A 61 10.26 0.93 -13.35
CA VAL A 61 9.28 2.02 -13.27
C VAL A 61 9.23 2.55 -11.83
N ALA A 62 9.26 3.86 -11.66
CA ALA A 62 9.06 4.48 -10.35
C ALA A 62 7.56 4.49 -10.03
N LEU A 63 7.19 3.93 -8.88
CA LEU A 63 5.80 3.87 -8.42
C LEU A 63 5.62 4.60 -7.11
N TYR A 64 4.46 5.22 -6.96
CA TYR A 64 3.99 5.90 -5.76
C TYR A 64 2.59 5.39 -5.42
N ALA A 65 2.34 5.17 -4.13
CA ALA A 65 1.05 4.69 -3.66
C ALA A 65 0.30 5.79 -2.91
N ASP A 66 -1.00 5.89 -3.16
CA ASP A 66 -1.93 6.70 -2.37
C ASP A 66 -2.97 5.79 -1.71
N VAL A 67 -3.12 5.92 -0.40
CA VAL A 67 -4.13 5.22 0.40
C VAL A 67 -4.93 6.24 1.17
N ASN A 68 -6.18 6.42 0.82
CA ASN A 68 -7.09 7.38 1.46
C ASN A 68 -6.52 8.82 1.52
N GLY A 69 -5.82 9.28 0.47
CA GLY A 69 -5.21 10.60 0.40
C GLY A 69 -3.86 10.72 1.10
N LYS A 70 -3.35 9.66 1.71
CA LYS A 70 -1.98 9.59 2.23
C LYS A 70 -1.06 8.90 1.24
N GLN A 71 0.07 9.51 0.98
CA GLN A 71 1.05 9.03 0.02
C GLN A 71 2.16 8.25 0.71
N PHE A 72 2.50 7.11 0.13
CA PHE A 72 3.54 6.22 0.62
C PHE A 72 4.54 5.91 -0.49
N PRO A 73 5.84 5.86 -0.18
CA PRO A 73 6.84 5.44 -1.14
C PRO A 73 6.69 3.94 -1.41
N VAL A 74 6.82 3.57 -2.67
CA VAL A 74 6.87 2.17 -3.10
C VAL A 74 8.32 1.77 -3.23
N THR A 75 8.72 0.71 -2.53
CA THR A 75 10.06 0.14 -2.60
C THR A 75 10.11 -0.96 -3.65
N ARG A 76 11.25 -1.06 -4.34
CA ARG A 76 11.50 -2.15 -5.28
C ARG A 76 12.05 -3.36 -4.52
N GLY A 77 11.57 -4.54 -4.88
CA GLY A 77 12.15 -5.79 -4.43
C GLY A 77 13.50 -6.10 -5.11
N GLN A 78 14.12 -7.19 -4.70
CA GLN A 78 15.37 -7.67 -5.32
C GLN A 78 15.13 -8.21 -6.73
N ASP A 79 13.96 -8.81 -6.96
CA ASP A 79 13.58 -9.33 -8.27
C ASP A 79 13.03 -8.20 -9.15
N VAL A 80 13.31 -8.32 -10.45
CA VAL A 80 12.80 -7.37 -11.45
C VAL A 80 11.28 -7.41 -11.49
N GLY A 81 10.67 -6.23 -11.49
CA GLY A 81 9.21 -6.08 -11.52
C GLY A 81 8.52 -6.30 -10.19
N ARG A 82 9.25 -6.57 -9.10
CA ARG A 82 8.67 -6.67 -7.75
C ARG A 82 8.69 -5.33 -7.03
N TYR A 83 7.54 -4.99 -6.45
CA TYR A 83 7.33 -3.76 -5.71
C TYR A 83 6.60 -4.04 -4.40
N GLN A 84 6.90 -3.25 -3.38
CA GLN A 84 6.27 -3.35 -2.07
C GLN A 84 5.94 -1.98 -1.52
N VAL A 85 4.75 -1.86 -0.95
CA VAL A 85 4.35 -0.72 -0.13
C VAL A 85 3.86 -1.23 1.22
N SER A 86 4.19 -0.52 2.29
CA SER A 86 3.73 -0.83 3.63
C SER A 86 3.36 0.44 4.38
N TRP A 87 2.32 0.34 5.20
CA TRP A 87 1.90 1.40 6.10
C TRP A 87 1.28 0.80 7.36
N SER A 88 1.18 1.61 8.41
CA SER A 88 0.50 1.22 9.64
C SER A 88 -0.61 2.20 10.00
N LEU A 89 -1.62 1.67 10.67
CA LEU A 89 -2.72 2.43 11.25
C LEU A 89 -2.93 2.00 12.70
N GLU A 90 -3.21 2.95 13.58
CA GLU A 90 -3.68 2.63 14.93
C GLU A 90 -4.97 1.80 14.86
N HIS A 91 -5.16 0.85 15.75
CA HIS A 91 -6.34 -0.04 15.76
C HIS A 91 -7.68 0.69 15.69
N LYS A 92 -7.79 1.85 16.36
CA LYS A 92 -9.02 2.67 16.33
C LYS A 92 -9.35 3.20 14.92
N ASN A 93 -8.33 3.34 14.07
CA ASN A 93 -8.43 3.88 12.71
C ASN A 93 -8.45 2.77 11.65
N ALA A 94 -7.99 1.56 12.00
CA ALA A 94 -7.97 0.39 11.12
C ALA A 94 -9.28 -0.38 11.21
N ARG A 95 -10.35 0.16 10.61
CA ARG A 95 -11.65 -0.50 10.57
C ARG A 95 -11.65 -1.65 9.58
N SER A 96 -12.47 -2.68 9.86
CA SER A 96 -12.72 -3.74 8.88
C SER A 96 -13.34 -3.15 7.62
N GLY A 97 -12.85 -3.56 6.47
CA GLY A 97 -13.29 -3.07 5.17
C GLY A 97 -12.23 -3.23 4.10
N THR A 98 -12.54 -2.74 2.92
CA THR A 98 -11.63 -2.74 1.77
C THR A 98 -10.90 -1.40 1.71
N TYR A 99 -9.57 -1.45 1.68
CA TYR A 99 -8.69 -0.31 1.50
C TYR A 99 -8.24 -0.25 0.04
N GLU A 100 -8.59 0.83 -0.62
CA GLU A 100 -8.19 1.07 -2.00
C GLU A 100 -6.80 1.70 -2.03
N VAL A 101 -5.85 1.02 -2.67
CA VAL A 101 -4.48 1.49 -2.88
C VAL A 101 -4.31 1.85 -4.34
N LYS A 102 -4.12 3.13 -4.62
CA LYS A 102 -3.93 3.68 -5.96
C LYS A 102 -2.45 3.84 -6.24
N PHE A 103 -2.00 3.30 -7.35
CA PHE A 103 -0.60 3.40 -7.78
C PHE A 103 -0.47 4.36 -8.93
N PHE A 104 0.48 5.25 -8.81
CA PHE A 104 0.79 6.29 -9.79
C PHE A 104 2.21 6.14 -10.28
N ASP A 105 2.45 6.42 -11.55
CA ASP A 105 3.78 6.66 -12.09
C ASP A 105 4.29 8.05 -11.67
N GLU A 106 5.52 8.37 -12.01
CA GLU A 106 6.15 9.62 -11.60
C GLU A 106 5.45 10.86 -12.20
N GLU A 107 4.96 10.75 -13.42
CA GLU A 107 4.27 11.85 -14.10
C GLU A 107 2.92 12.15 -13.43
N SER A 108 2.05 11.14 -13.32
CA SER A 108 0.73 11.27 -12.68
C SER A 108 0.85 11.65 -11.21
N TYR A 109 1.88 11.14 -10.52
CA TYR A 109 2.15 11.50 -9.12
C TYR A 109 2.55 12.98 -8.97
N SER A 110 3.36 13.49 -9.87
CA SER A 110 3.74 14.90 -9.85
C SER A 110 2.54 15.82 -10.08
N LEU A 111 1.62 15.43 -10.98
CA LEU A 111 0.35 16.11 -11.21
C LEU A 111 -0.55 16.05 -9.98
N LEU A 112 -0.67 14.88 -9.33
CA LEU A 112 -1.43 14.69 -8.11
C LEU A 112 -0.94 15.64 -7.00
N ARG A 113 0.37 15.71 -6.79
CA ARG A 113 0.95 16.60 -5.78
C ARG A 113 0.74 18.07 -6.10
N LYS A 114 0.78 18.45 -7.37
CA LYS A 114 0.51 19.81 -7.81
C LYS A 114 -0.95 20.19 -7.55
N ALA A 115 -1.88 19.33 -7.93
CA ALA A 115 -3.31 19.53 -7.71
C ALA A 115 -3.65 19.64 -6.21
N GLN A 116 -3.07 18.78 -5.38
CA GLN A 116 -3.25 18.84 -3.92
C GLN A 116 -2.77 20.18 -3.32
N ARG A 117 -1.62 20.69 -3.77
CA ARG A 117 -1.11 22.00 -3.28
C ARG A 117 -1.97 23.16 -3.71
N ASN A 118 -2.56 23.08 -4.88
CA ASN A 118 -3.40 24.14 -5.44
C ASN A 118 -4.86 24.03 -5.01
N ASN A 119 -5.25 22.98 -4.25
CA ASN A 119 -6.63 22.62 -3.94
C ASN A 119 -7.50 22.45 -5.21
N GLU A 120 -6.89 21.92 -6.27
CA GLU A 120 -7.58 21.55 -7.50
C GLU A 120 -8.22 20.17 -7.37
N ASP A 121 -9.14 19.84 -8.28
CA ASP A 121 -9.80 18.54 -8.30
C ASP A 121 -8.80 17.43 -8.69
N ILE A 122 -8.59 16.50 -7.76
CA ILE A 122 -7.69 15.35 -7.94
C ILE A 122 -8.38 14.15 -8.62
N SER A 123 -9.71 14.18 -8.77
CA SER A 123 -10.48 13.07 -9.35
C SER A 123 -10.22 12.88 -10.85
N SER A 124 -9.71 13.91 -11.51
CA SER A 124 -9.34 13.88 -12.93
C SER A 124 -8.05 13.12 -13.20
N ILE A 125 -7.23 12.89 -12.16
CA ILE A 125 -5.92 12.23 -12.30
C ILE A 125 -6.10 10.73 -12.14
N GLN A 126 -5.89 10.01 -13.25
CA GLN A 126 -6.06 8.55 -13.27
C GLN A 126 -4.84 7.85 -12.66
N PRO A 127 -5.03 6.88 -11.76
CA PRO A 127 -3.97 6.00 -11.32
C PRO A 127 -3.55 5.05 -12.44
N LEU A 128 -2.30 4.59 -12.41
CA LEU A 128 -1.80 3.57 -13.34
C LEU A 128 -2.56 2.24 -13.14
N PHE A 129 -2.79 1.86 -11.88
CA PHE A 129 -3.65 0.75 -11.47
C PHE A 129 -4.04 0.90 -10.00
N THR A 130 -5.03 0.10 -9.59
CA THR A 130 -5.56 0.10 -8.22
C THR A 130 -5.57 -1.32 -7.66
N VAL A 131 -5.22 -1.46 -6.38
CA VAL A 131 -5.26 -2.73 -5.64
C VAL A 131 -6.20 -2.58 -4.45
N ASN A 132 -7.13 -3.52 -4.31
CA ASN A 132 -8.03 -3.58 -3.17
C ASN A 132 -7.48 -4.52 -2.11
N VAL A 133 -7.36 -4.02 -0.88
CA VAL A 133 -6.84 -4.74 0.28
C VAL A 133 -7.97 -4.94 1.29
N ASP A 134 -8.40 -6.16 1.47
CA ASP A 134 -9.44 -6.49 2.45
C ASP A 134 -8.82 -6.70 3.83
N HIS A 135 -9.28 -5.91 4.78
CA HIS A 135 -8.89 -6.04 6.18
C HIS A 135 -10.08 -6.48 7.03
N ARG A 136 -9.85 -7.51 7.85
CA ARG A 136 -10.84 -7.99 8.81
C ARG A 136 -10.25 -7.95 10.21
N VAL A 137 -10.92 -7.24 11.12
CA VAL A 137 -10.57 -7.27 12.53
C VAL A 137 -11.14 -8.56 13.09
N SER A 138 -10.27 -9.48 13.52
CA SER A 138 -10.69 -10.66 14.28
C SER A 138 -10.89 -10.22 15.72
N LEU A 139 -12.16 -10.04 16.11
CA LEU A 139 -12.51 -9.92 17.52
C LEU A 139 -12.38 -11.31 18.12
N SER A 140 -11.30 -11.55 18.89
CA SER A 140 -11.19 -12.77 19.68
C SER A 140 -12.42 -12.89 20.59
N LEU A 141 -13.09 -14.04 20.54
CA LEU A 141 -14.27 -14.33 21.37
C LEU A 141 -13.99 -14.08 22.88
N CYS A 142 -12.73 -14.20 23.30
CA CYS A 142 -12.26 -13.86 24.63
C CYS A 142 -12.52 -12.40 25.03
N PHE A 143 -12.43 -11.46 24.08
CA PHE A 143 -12.65 -10.04 24.37
C PHE A 143 -14.14 -9.72 24.53
N ILE A 144 -15.00 -10.37 23.75
CA ILE A 144 -16.46 -10.24 23.84
C ILE A 144 -16.94 -10.86 25.16
N LEU A 145 -16.43 -12.02 25.52
CA LEU A 145 -16.70 -12.66 26.82
C LEU A 145 -16.20 -11.80 28.01
N GLY A 146 -15.04 -11.17 27.89
CA GLY A 146 -14.49 -10.27 28.91
C GLY A 146 -15.33 -9.00 29.17
N ILE A 147 -15.97 -8.46 28.08
CA ILE A 147 -16.89 -7.31 28.21
C ILE A 147 -18.23 -7.73 28.80
N LEU A 148 -18.73 -8.92 28.46
CA LEU A 148 -19.97 -9.47 28.99
C LEU A 148 -19.84 -9.89 30.47
N VAL A 149 -18.64 -10.29 30.92
CA VAL A 149 -18.34 -10.70 32.30
C VAL A 149 -18.30 -9.51 33.30
N LYS A 150 -18.33 -8.26 32.84
CA LYS A 150 -18.50 -7.11 33.73
C LYS A 150 -19.87 -7.06 34.42
N ASN A 151 -20.85 -7.84 33.98
CA ASN A 151 -22.12 -8.04 34.72
C ASN A 151 -21.93 -9.14 35.74
N LYS A 152 -22.12 -8.80 37.04
CA LYS A 152 -21.97 -9.70 38.21
C LYS A 152 -22.70 -11.05 38.09
N LEU A 153 -23.76 -11.13 37.31
CA LEU A 153 -24.52 -12.36 37.07
C LEU A 153 -23.75 -13.36 36.17
N LEU A 154 -22.96 -12.90 35.24
CA LEU A 154 -22.17 -13.75 34.32
C LEU A 154 -20.89 -14.26 34.99
N GLN A 155 -20.35 -13.57 35.98
CA GLN A 155 -19.18 -14.06 36.73
C GLN A 155 -19.43 -15.39 37.42
N HIS A 156 -20.65 -15.61 37.96
CA HIS A 156 -21.03 -16.89 38.56
C HIS A 156 -21.14 -18.02 37.51
N ILE A 157 -21.63 -17.75 36.33
CA ILE A 157 -21.76 -18.76 35.26
C ILE A 157 -20.37 -19.13 34.71
N PHE A 158 -19.44 -18.18 34.61
CA PHE A 158 -18.08 -18.43 34.15
C PHE A 158 -17.24 -19.26 35.14
N ALA A 159 -17.46 -19.05 36.46
CA ALA A 159 -16.82 -19.85 37.51
C ALA A 159 -17.28 -21.31 37.45
N ILE A 160 -18.57 -21.56 37.15
CA ILE A 160 -19.15 -22.91 37.03
C ILE A 160 -18.61 -23.59 35.74
N PHE A 161 -18.51 -22.86 34.63
CA PHE A 161 -17.98 -23.42 33.36
C PHE A 161 -16.51 -23.78 33.46
N ASN A 162 -15.70 -22.97 34.13
CA ASN A 162 -14.28 -23.27 34.35
C ASN A 162 -14.04 -24.49 35.27
N SER A 163 -14.96 -24.75 36.17
CA SER A 163 -14.91 -25.96 37.01
C SER A 163 -15.23 -27.25 36.22
N ILE A 164 -15.98 -27.15 35.12
CA ILE A 164 -16.39 -28.32 34.32
C ILE A 164 -15.33 -28.62 33.22
N CYS A 165 -14.53 -27.64 32.80
CA CYS A 165 -13.48 -27.84 31.78
C CYS A 165 -12.14 -28.35 32.32
N ILE A 166 -12.00 -28.51 33.67
CA ILE A 166 -10.77 -29.01 34.31
C ILE A 166 -10.94 -30.51 34.78
N MET A 167 -12.09 -31.07 34.53
CA MET A 167 -12.32 -32.52 34.64
C MET A 167 -12.30 -33.17 33.28
#